data_2d141d5a24aeb0525a3098289872ff1c
#
_entry.id   2d141d5a24aeb0525a3098289872ff1c
#
_cell.length_a   1.000
_cell.length_b   1.000
_cell.length_c   1.000
_cell.angle_alpha   90.00
_cell.angle_beta   90.00
_cell.angle_gamma   90.00
#
_symmetry.space_group_name_H-M   'P 1'
#
loop_
_entity.id
_entity.type
_entity.pdbx_description
1 polymer ?
#
loop_
_entity_poly.entity_id
_entity_poly.type
_entity_poly.pdbx_seq_one_letter_code
_entity_poly.pdbx_strand_id
1 'polypeptide(L)'
;MRRGKIIAVSLTVCAVGAGMTVNAYAASTTFEMRKKAVSLLGIITTSNYQANVTRGEFAELLVKASDYKEAANAAGTVSVFADVSSKSQYSAAIRTAATNSWMSGYLGGNFKPDEGVTMRDAIKAVLGVLGYTNE
;
A
#
# COMPACT_ATOMS: atom_id res chain seq x y z
N MET A 1 11.03 -28.40 -8.03
CA MET A 1 9.57 -28.26 -8.34
C MET A 1 8.76 -28.62 -7.10
N ARG A 2 8.27 -27.64 -6.35
CA ARG A 2 7.36 -27.84 -5.20
C ARG A 2 6.00 -27.22 -5.57
N ARG A 3 5.04 -28.10 -5.86
CA ARG A 3 3.64 -27.71 -6.11
C ARG A 3 2.98 -27.34 -4.79
N GLY A 4 2.66 -26.04 -4.59
CA GLY A 4 1.82 -25.58 -3.49
C GLY A 4 0.40 -26.08 -3.67
N LYS A 5 -0.13 -26.79 -2.65
CA LYS A 5 -1.52 -27.26 -2.62
C LYS A 5 -2.42 -26.07 -2.27
N ILE A 6 -3.27 -25.68 -3.21
CA ILE A 6 -4.37 -24.74 -2.96
C ILE A 6 -5.43 -25.52 -2.21
N ILE A 7 -5.66 -25.14 -0.95
CA ILE A 7 -6.78 -25.68 -0.16
C ILE A 7 -8.02 -24.86 -0.53
N ALA A 8 -8.86 -25.41 -1.38
CA ALA A 8 -10.18 -24.88 -1.66
C ALA A 8 -11.09 -25.21 -0.46
N VAL A 9 -11.42 -24.19 0.34
CA VAL A 9 -12.47 -24.33 1.36
C VAL A 9 -13.81 -24.15 0.66
N SER A 10 -14.47 -25.26 0.40
CA SER A 10 -15.84 -25.32 -0.11
C SER A 10 -16.79 -25.00 1.05
N LEU A 11 -17.40 -23.81 1.03
CA LEU A 11 -18.50 -23.46 1.92
C LEU A 11 -19.81 -23.79 1.21
N THR A 12 -20.38 -24.96 1.53
CA THR A 12 -21.72 -25.35 1.07
C THR A 12 -22.75 -24.57 1.89
N VAL A 13 -23.36 -23.55 1.28
CA VAL A 13 -24.53 -22.88 1.86
C VAL A 13 -25.78 -23.48 1.23
N CYS A 14 -26.58 -24.17 2.02
CA CYS A 14 -27.93 -24.60 1.64
C CYS A 14 -28.83 -23.38 1.43
N ALA A 15 -29.23 -23.14 0.19
CA ALA A 15 -30.24 -22.14 -0.15
C ALA A 15 -31.63 -22.78 -0.20
N VAL A 16 -32.51 -22.31 0.68
CA VAL A 16 -33.97 -22.51 0.54
C VAL A 16 -34.57 -21.15 0.19
N GLY A 17 -35.10 -21.07 -1.02
CA GLY A 17 -36.22 -20.27 -1.49
C GLY A 17 -36.14 -18.74 -1.32
N ALA A 18 -35.96 -18.06 -2.40
CA ALA A 18 -36.64 -16.89 -2.95
C ALA A 18 -35.64 -16.09 -3.84
N GLY A 19 -36.00 -15.89 -5.09
CA GLY A 19 -35.19 -15.20 -6.08
C GLY A 19 -34.88 -13.76 -5.66
N MET A 20 -33.65 -13.50 -5.28
CA MET A 20 -33.09 -12.16 -5.09
C MET A 20 -31.67 -12.10 -5.65
N THR A 21 -31.46 -11.10 -6.43
CA THR A 21 -30.26 -10.72 -7.18
C THR A 21 -28.97 -10.78 -6.34
N VAL A 22 -28.21 -11.86 -6.51
CA VAL A 22 -26.98 -12.16 -5.72
C VAL A 22 -25.76 -11.33 -6.14
N ASN A 23 -25.87 -10.46 -7.15
CA ASN A 23 -24.69 -9.77 -7.73
C ASN A 23 -24.18 -8.55 -6.96
N ALA A 24 -25.01 -7.91 -6.14
CA ALA A 24 -24.58 -6.74 -5.36
C ALA A 24 -23.88 -7.10 -4.05
N TYR A 25 -24.23 -8.24 -3.45
CA TYR A 25 -23.63 -8.68 -2.18
C TYR A 25 -22.22 -9.26 -2.32
N ALA A 26 -21.90 -9.90 -3.43
CA ALA A 26 -20.59 -10.50 -3.64
C ALA A 26 -19.46 -9.45 -3.79
N ALA A 27 -19.76 -8.32 -4.41
CA ALA A 27 -18.77 -7.25 -4.59
C ALA A 27 -18.49 -6.49 -3.27
N SER A 28 -19.50 -6.24 -2.45
CA SER A 28 -19.33 -5.57 -1.16
C SER A 28 -18.63 -6.46 -0.14
N THR A 29 -18.93 -7.76 -0.09
CA THR A 29 -18.25 -8.70 0.81
C THR A 29 -16.78 -8.89 0.46
N THR A 30 -16.41 -8.92 -0.82
CA THR A 30 -14.99 -8.99 -1.24
C THR A 30 -14.22 -7.73 -0.91
N PHE A 31 -14.81 -6.56 -1.06
CA PHE A 31 -14.17 -5.29 -0.66
C PHE A 31 -13.96 -5.23 0.85
N GLU A 32 -14.98 -5.50 1.65
CA GLU A 32 -14.88 -5.48 3.12
C GLU A 32 -13.90 -6.54 3.65
N MET A 33 -13.83 -7.73 3.04
CA MET A 33 -12.84 -8.74 3.38
C MET A 33 -11.41 -8.28 3.07
N ARG A 34 -11.18 -7.67 1.91
CA ARG A 34 -9.86 -7.10 1.55
C ARG A 34 -9.45 -5.99 2.49
N LYS A 35 -10.36 -5.07 2.78
CA LYS A 35 -10.19 -3.98 3.73
C LYS A 35 -9.82 -4.51 5.12
N LYS A 36 -10.54 -5.51 5.62
CA LYS A 36 -10.25 -6.17 6.89
C LYS A 36 -8.89 -6.87 6.88
N ALA A 37 -8.54 -7.55 5.80
CA ALA A 37 -7.22 -8.19 5.66
C ALA A 37 -6.09 -7.16 5.71
N VAL A 38 -6.19 -6.06 4.96
CA VAL A 38 -5.18 -4.99 4.93
C VAL A 38 -5.06 -4.29 6.29
N SER A 39 -6.18 -4.13 7.02
CA SER A 39 -6.19 -3.60 8.39
C SER A 39 -5.53 -4.57 9.39
N LEU A 40 -5.81 -5.88 9.29
CA LEU A 40 -5.18 -6.89 10.15
C LEU A 40 -3.67 -7.01 9.91
N LEU A 41 -3.21 -6.76 8.70
CA LEU A 41 -1.78 -6.70 8.37
C LEU A 41 -1.10 -5.41 8.87
N GLY A 42 -1.86 -4.49 9.47
CA GLY A 42 -1.35 -3.22 9.98
C GLY A 42 -0.89 -2.24 8.89
N ILE A 43 -1.28 -2.48 7.63
CA ILE A 43 -0.96 -1.60 6.50
C ILE A 43 -1.80 -0.33 6.60
N ILE A 44 -3.10 -0.48 6.86
CA ILE A 44 -4.03 0.63 7.06
C ILE A 44 -4.55 0.60 8.49
N THR A 45 -4.29 1.65 9.25
CA THR A 45 -4.72 1.78 10.65
C THR A 45 -5.88 2.77 10.83
N THR A 46 -6.17 3.59 9.80
CA THR A 46 -7.25 4.58 9.85
C THR A 46 -8.55 4.04 9.29
N SER A 47 -9.66 4.43 9.90
CA SER A 47 -11.01 4.20 9.38
C SER A 47 -11.48 5.32 8.45
N ASN A 48 -10.73 6.42 8.33
CA ASN A 48 -11.11 7.57 7.51
C ASN A 48 -10.61 7.41 6.07
N TYR A 49 -11.39 6.77 5.24
CA TYR A 49 -11.09 6.55 3.81
C TYR A 49 -11.44 7.76 2.91
N GLN A 50 -11.93 8.84 3.50
CA GLN A 50 -12.29 10.08 2.79
C GLN A 50 -11.16 11.12 2.84
N ALA A 51 -10.16 10.92 3.68
CA ALA A 51 -9.02 11.83 3.77
C ALA A 51 -8.06 11.65 2.58
N ASN A 52 -7.53 12.77 2.09
CA ASN A 52 -6.44 12.73 1.13
C ASN A 52 -5.18 12.18 1.80
N VAL A 53 -4.55 11.20 1.17
CA VAL A 53 -3.30 10.61 1.64
C VAL A 53 -2.15 11.51 1.21
N THR A 54 -1.26 11.86 2.13
CA THR A 54 -0.05 12.62 1.81
C THR A 54 1.01 11.71 1.17
N ARG A 55 2.00 12.31 0.51
CA ARG A 55 3.10 11.58 -0.12
C ARG A 55 3.95 10.83 0.91
N GLY A 56 4.12 11.40 2.12
CA GLY A 56 4.82 10.75 3.23
C GLY A 56 4.06 9.53 3.76
N GLU A 57 2.77 9.67 4.02
CA GLU A 57 1.88 8.57 4.44
C GLU A 57 1.84 7.47 3.36
N PHE A 58 1.77 7.86 2.10
CA PHE A 58 1.72 6.90 1.00
C PHE A 58 3.02 6.10 0.88
N ALA A 59 4.18 6.74 1.04
CA ALA A 59 5.46 6.04 1.10
C ALA A 59 5.50 5.01 2.24
N GLU A 60 4.97 5.36 3.41
CA GLU A 60 4.86 4.44 4.54
C GLU A 60 3.95 3.24 4.23
N LEU A 61 2.80 3.48 3.59
CA LEU A 61 1.89 2.41 3.17
C LEU A 61 2.54 1.45 2.16
N LEU A 62 3.29 1.97 1.18
CA LEU A 62 4.01 1.16 0.20
C LEU A 62 5.05 0.24 0.88
N VAL A 63 5.83 0.79 1.81
CA VAL A 63 6.85 0.02 2.53
C VAL A 63 6.20 -1.04 3.42
N LYS A 64 5.12 -0.71 4.13
CA LYS A 64 4.35 -1.67 4.95
C LYS A 64 3.75 -2.81 4.13
N ALA A 65 3.41 -2.54 2.87
CA ALA A 65 2.85 -3.52 1.94
C ALA A 65 3.91 -4.34 1.17
N SER A 66 5.18 -3.99 1.31
CA SER A 66 6.31 -4.62 0.61
C SER A 66 7.16 -5.48 1.55
N ASP A 67 8.06 -6.26 0.95
CA ASP A 67 9.06 -7.07 1.68
C ASP A 67 10.17 -6.22 2.33
N TYR A 68 10.19 -4.89 2.08
CA TYR A 68 11.19 -3.96 2.60
C TYR A 68 10.85 -3.39 3.99
N LYS A 69 9.76 -3.80 4.62
CA LYS A 69 9.32 -3.29 5.91
C LYS A 69 10.42 -3.37 6.99
N GLU A 70 11.06 -4.51 7.13
CA GLU A 70 12.10 -4.72 8.13
C GLU A 70 13.40 -3.98 7.78
N ALA A 71 13.76 -3.96 6.49
CA ALA A 71 14.94 -3.24 6.00
C ALA A 71 14.80 -1.72 6.18
N ALA A 72 13.61 -1.17 5.99
CA ALA A 72 13.34 0.24 6.19
C ALA A 72 13.56 0.67 7.65
N ASN A 73 13.17 -0.18 8.61
CA ASN A 73 13.36 0.07 10.04
C ASN A 73 14.85 0.00 10.45
N ALA A 74 15.63 -0.86 9.82
CA ALA A 74 17.06 -1.04 10.09
C ALA A 74 17.94 0.04 9.45
N ALA A 75 17.49 0.68 8.39
CA ALA A 75 18.27 1.64 7.62
C ALA A 75 18.30 3.00 8.31
N GLY A 76 19.46 3.41 8.84
CA GLY A 76 19.73 4.62 9.60
C GLY A 76 19.05 5.94 9.16
N THR A 77 19.33 7.03 9.86
CA THR A 77 18.60 8.31 9.84
C THR A 77 19.01 9.30 8.74
N VAL A 78 19.63 8.85 7.64
CA VAL A 78 20.06 9.76 6.56
C VAL A 78 18.88 10.16 5.69
N SER A 79 18.61 11.46 5.58
CA SER A 79 17.61 12.01 4.67
C SER A 79 18.15 12.08 3.24
N VAL A 80 17.35 11.66 2.26
CA VAL A 80 17.68 11.75 0.82
C VAL A 80 17.19 13.07 0.21
N PHE A 81 16.24 13.74 0.86
CA PHE A 81 15.62 14.98 0.39
C PHE A 81 15.80 16.11 1.39
N ALA A 82 16.00 17.33 0.90
CA ALA A 82 16.27 18.49 1.73
C ALA A 82 15.11 18.87 2.67
N ASP A 83 13.88 18.61 2.25
CA ASP A 83 12.65 18.93 2.98
C ASP A 83 12.14 17.79 3.88
N VAL A 84 12.87 16.66 3.95
CA VAL A 84 12.53 15.53 4.82
C VAL A 84 13.50 15.47 5.98
N SER A 85 13.03 15.82 7.18
CA SER A 85 13.85 15.70 8.39
C SER A 85 14.20 14.24 8.66
N SER A 86 15.45 13.96 9.08
CA SER A 86 15.88 12.63 9.52
C SER A 86 15.08 12.10 10.73
N LYS A 87 14.43 13.00 11.48
CA LYS A 87 13.56 12.69 12.62
C LYS A 87 12.09 12.47 12.21
N SER A 88 11.74 12.71 10.94
CA SER A 88 10.39 12.47 10.46
C SER A 88 10.06 10.98 10.53
N GLN A 89 8.86 10.67 10.98
CA GLN A 89 8.34 9.29 11.00
C GLN A 89 8.33 8.65 9.60
N TYR A 90 8.23 9.46 8.53
CA TYR A 90 8.23 9.00 7.15
C TYR A 90 9.62 8.90 6.53
N SER A 91 10.68 9.35 7.23
CA SER A 91 12.04 9.46 6.65
C SER A 91 12.55 8.12 6.09
N ALA A 92 12.42 7.06 6.87
CA ALA A 92 12.84 5.71 6.46
C ALA A 92 12.03 5.19 5.26
N ALA A 93 10.72 5.38 5.28
CA ALA A 93 9.83 4.95 4.21
C ALA A 93 10.08 5.73 2.91
N ILE A 94 10.22 7.05 3.00
CA ILE A 94 10.52 7.92 1.85
C ILE A 94 11.85 7.51 1.21
N ARG A 95 12.89 7.27 2.02
CA ARG A 95 14.17 6.80 1.51
C ARG A 95 14.03 5.46 0.79
N THR A 96 13.36 4.49 1.41
CA THR A 96 13.14 3.16 0.81
C THR A 96 12.38 3.26 -0.50
N ALA A 97 11.31 4.06 -0.55
CA ALA A 97 10.53 4.27 -1.76
C ALA A 97 11.35 4.96 -2.87
N ALA A 98 12.21 5.91 -2.51
CA ALA A 98 13.08 6.59 -3.47
C ALA A 98 14.21 5.68 -3.98
N THR A 99 14.86 4.92 -3.09
CA THR A 99 15.95 3.99 -3.45
C THR A 99 15.45 2.89 -4.39
N ASN A 100 14.22 2.41 -4.21
CA ASN A 100 13.61 1.41 -5.07
C ASN A 100 12.89 2.02 -6.29
N SER A 101 13.02 3.31 -6.53
CA SER A 101 12.39 4.02 -7.65
C SER A 101 10.85 3.95 -7.68
N TRP A 102 10.20 3.64 -6.56
CA TRP A 102 8.74 3.63 -6.45
C TRP A 102 8.17 5.05 -6.44
N MET A 103 8.85 5.95 -5.74
CA MET A 103 8.50 7.37 -5.69
C MET A 103 9.75 8.21 -5.94
N SER A 104 9.59 9.30 -6.67
CA SER A 104 10.65 10.28 -6.92
C SER A 104 10.33 11.62 -6.27
N GLY A 105 11.38 12.38 -5.98
CA GLY A 105 11.25 13.78 -5.61
C GLY A 105 10.94 14.67 -6.80
N TYR A 106 10.74 15.94 -6.51
CA TYR A 106 10.56 17.00 -7.50
C TYR A 106 11.88 17.63 -7.92
N LEU A 107 11.85 18.38 -9.00
CA LEU A 107 12.98 19.24 -9.38
C LEU A 107 13.34 20.18 -8.21
N GLY A 108 14.63 20.26 -7.87
CA GLY A 108 15.10 21.01 -6.72
C GLY A 108 15.38 20.17 -5.47
N GLY A 109 15.24 18.84 -5.54
CA GLY A 109 15.67 17.93 -4.47
C GLY A 109 14.67 17.80 -3.31
N ASN A 110 13.43 18.24 -3.49
CA ASN A 110 12.38 18.15 -2.49
C ASN A 110 11.46 16.94 -2.75
N PHE A 111 10.99 16.31 -1.68
CA PHE A 111 10.01 15.22 -1.74
C PHE A 111 8.58 15.70 -1.55
N LYS A 112 8.38 16.74 -0.76
CA LYS A 112 7.10 17.32 -0.34
C LYS A 112 6.22 16.30 0.40
N PRO A 113 6.64 15.84 1.57
CA PRO A 113 5.98 14.75 2.30
C PRO A 113 4.53 15.06 2.68
N ASP A 114 4.19 16.33 2.91
CA ASP A 114 2.87 16.78 3.34
C ASP A 114 1.92 17.11 2.18
N GLU A 115 2.42 17.08 0.94
CA GLU A 115 1.59 17.28 -0.26
C GLU A 115 0.76 16.03 -0.54
N GLY A 116 -0.50 16.19 -0.99
CA GLY A 116 -1.36 15.07 -1.37
C GLY A 116 -0.77 14.25 -2.51
N VAL A 117 -0.79 12.92 -2.41
CA VAL A 117 -0.36 12.05 -3.51
C VAL A 117 -1.36 12.12 -4.66
N THR A 118 -0.86 12.28 -5.90
CA THR A 118 -1.74 12.23 -7.08
C THR A 118 -2.07 10.79 -7.44
N MET A 119 -3.23 10.56 -8.09
CA MET A 119 -3.61 9.24 -8.58
C MET A 119 -2.56 8.65 -9.53
N ARG A 120 -1.98 9.49 -10.39
CA ARG A 120 -0.90 9.10 -11.31
C ARG A 120 0.30 8.57 -10.55
N ASP A 121 0.77 9.31 -9.54
CA ASP A 121 1.95 8.93 -8.76
C ASP A 121 1.67 7.68 -7.93
N ALA A 122 0.45 7.56 -7.39
CA ALA A 122 0.03 6.38 -6.64
C ALA A 122 0.05 5.11 -7.52
N ILE A 123 -0.53 5.17 -8.72
CA ILE A 123 -0.53 4.04 -9.66
C ILE A 123 0.89 3.66 -10.06
N LYS A 124 1.74 4.65 -10.42
CA LYS A 124 3.13 4.43 -10.78
C LYS A 124 3.90 3.74 -9.66
N ALA A 125 3.75 4.22 -8.44
CA ALA A 125 4.43 3.66 -7.28
C ALA A 125 3.98 2.22 -6.96
N VAL A 126 2.67 1.93 -7.03
CA VAL A 126 2.15 0.57 -6.83
C VAL A 126 2.69 -0.39 -7.90
N LEU A 127 2.72 0.03 -9.17
CA LEU A 127 3.32 -0.78 -10.23
C LEU A 127 4.80 -1.02 -9.98
N GLY A 128 5.55 -0.02 -9.49
CA GLY A 128 6.95 -0.16 -9.09
C GLY A 128 7.15 -1.20 -7.98
N VAL A 129 6.31 -1.18 -6.94
CA VAL A 129 6.35 -2.20 -5.86
C VAL A 129 6.07 -3.61 -6.40
N LEU A 130 5.20 -3.74 -7.40
CA LEU A 130 4.89 -5.00 -8.06
C LEU A 130 5.96 -5.46 -9.08
N GLY A 131 7.03 -4.68 -9.26
CA GLY A 131 8.14 -5.01 -10.15
C GLY A 131 7.92 -4.59 -11.62
N TYR A 132 6.86 -3.83 -11.93
CA TYR A 132 6.70 -3.25 -13.25
C TYR A 132 7.55 -1.99 -13.36
N THR A 133 8.64 -2.07 -14.10
CA THR A 133 9.48 -0.91 -14.44
C THR A 133 9.13 -0.40 -15.84
N ASN A 134 9.18 0.92 -16.02
CA ASN A 134 9.15 1.48 -17.38
C ASN A 134 10.56 1.29 -17.95
N GLU A 135 10.77 0.23 -18.72
CA GLU A 135 11.89 0.14 -19.65
C GLU A 135 11.52 0.86 -20.96
#